data_df18e35067546501667bd463c0c70313
#
_entry.id   df18e35067546501667bd463c0c70313
#
_cell.length_a   1.000
_cell.length_b   1.000
_cell.length_c   1.000
_cell.angle_alpha   90.00
_cell.angle_beta   90.00
_cell.angle_gamma   90.00
#
_symmetry.space_group_name_H-M   'P 1'
#
loop_
_entity.id
_entity.type
_entity.pdbx_description
1 polymer ?
#
loop_
_entity_poly.entity_id
_entity_poly.type
_entity_poly.pdbx_seq_one_letter_code
_entity_poly.pdbx_strand_id
1 'polypeptide(L)'
;MSAIVVLGAGPAGAAVALGLRRLGYPVTLVSEWRRFAALEGVSVRVLDALRAAGLDQALADAALPSQRQVSWNGQQHAQNIEFLLDRPRFDRGLREDLRQAGVEVIEGRVLTVKSSLAGYRIDIEGRAALSADFLVEARGRQAPAQGKGLRGPETVSLLNRWQGAPGSTASAVESLEHGWAWMARRADGQCYWQWTVDVGSVRLPGKAQLLDYCHQQRLQSALARTFFGDAPQPDVQLHARSSTAILSPQVCGKNWIRVGDAAMAVDPLSGNGVFQSLSSALQAPVVINTLLRKPERAALAQRFHQHRVEQLFLRFARTGRDFYADEQRWRQQPFWQARRTWPDTQVAQAKADFAALRIEPMPVLRDGFVDEADVVITPDQPLGIWHVQGLEVAPLLRRVWTEPVKDVLAGLTPEQSRVFKGWLVSQGYRPSPSPSGRGG
;
A
#
# COMPACT_ATOMS: atom_id res chain seq x y z
N MET A 1 -5.61 31.91 -0.84
CA MET A 1 -5.12 30.53 -1.04
C MET A 1 -6.20 29.59 -0.52
N SER A 2 -6.44 28.49 -1.21
CA SER A 2 -7.46 27.52 -0.79
C SER A 2 -7.10 26.88 0.56
N ALA A 3 -8.06 26.81 1.48
CA ALA A 3 -7.92 26.16 2.76
C ALA A 3 -8.01 24.62 2.54
N ILE A 4 -6.89 23.91 2.75
CA ILE A 4 -6.84 22.46 2.60
C ILE A 4 -6.82 21.80 3.96
N VAL A 5 -7.80 20.91 4.21
CA VAL A 5 -7.85 20.13 5.44
C VAL A 5 -7.61 18.65 5.12
N VAL A 6 -6.66 18.06 5.85
CA VAL A 6 -6.34 16.63 5.81
C VAL A 6 -6.94 15.94 7.03
N LEU A 7 -7.76 14.93 6.83
CA LEU A 7 -8.36 14.15 7.91
C LEU A 7 -7.56 12.84 8.11
N GLY A 8 -6.83 12.76 9.21
CA GLY A 8 -5.99 11.62 9.58
C GLY A 8 -4.50 11.85 9.37
N ALA A 9 -3.70 11.60 10.42
CA ALA A 9 -2.24 11.75 10.44
C ALA A 9 -1.49 10.41 10.37
N GLY A 10 -2.09 9.40 9.75
CA GLY A 10 -1.37 8.18 9.40
C GLY A 10 -0.35 8.46 8.27
N PRO A 11 0.41 7.42 7.83
CA PRO A 11 1.46 7.60 6.82
C PRO A 11 0.98 8.33 5.55
N ALA A 12 -0.21 8.01 5.06
CA ALA A 12 -0.78 8.65 3.88
C ALA A 12 -1.10 10.14 4.10
N GLY A 13 -1.78 10.47 5.21
CA GLY A 13 -2.13 11.87 5.49
C GLY A 13 -0.92 12.74 5.74
N ALA A 14 0.09 12.23 6.46
CA ALA A 14 1.35 12.92 6.69
C ALA A 14 2.10 13.17 5.36
N ALA A 15 2.22 12.15 4.50
CA ALA A 15 2.88 12.29 3.20
C ALA A 15 2.19 13.34 2.30
N VAL A 16 0.84 13.35 2.27
CA VAL A 16 0.08 14.36 1.52
C VAL A 16 0.30 15.76 2.10
N ALA A 17 0.22 15.91 3.43
CA ALA A 17 0.41 17.21 4.07
C ALA A 17 1.79 17.80 3.78
N LEU A 18 2.87 16.97 3.89
CA LEU A 18 4.23 17.40 3.55
C LEU A 18 4.35 17.76 2.07
N GLY A 19 3.80 16.94 1.17
CA GLY A 19 3.82 17.20 -0.26
C GLY A 19 3.11 18.50 -0.65
N LEU A 20 1.98 18.80 -0.03
CA LEU A 20 1.26 20.06 -0.22
C LEU A 20 2.03 21.28 0.34
N ARG A 21 2.68 21.13 1.48
CA ARG A 21 3.54 22.17 2.05
C ARG A 21 4.70 22.52 1.12
N ARG A 22 5.33 21.50 0.50
CA ARG A 22 6.39 21.72 -0.53
C ARG A 22 5.88 22.45 -1.77
N LEU A 23 4.61 22.30 -2.11
CA LEU A 23 3.95 23.06 -3.19
C LEU A 23 3.46 24.44 -2.75
N GLY A 24 3.72 24.85 -1.51
CA GLY A 24 3.39 26.17 -0.98
C GLY A 24 1.95 26.30 -0.44
N TYR A 25 1.21 25.23 -0.27
CA TYR A 25 -0.14 25.30 0.30
C TYR A 25 -0.12 25.35 1.83
N PRO A 26 -0.94 26.21 2.47
CA PRO A 26 -1.27 26.06 3.89
C PRO A 26 -2.11 24.79 4.08
N VAL A 27 -1.75 24.00 5.09
CA VAL A 27 -2.43 22.73 5.38
C VAL A 27 -2.74 22.64 6.85
N THR A 28 -4.00 22.39 7.19
CA THR A 28 -4.43 21.99 8.53
C THR A 28 -4.73 20.50 8.53
N LEU A 29 -4.20 19.76 9.49
CA LEU A 29 -4.41 18.34 9.63
C LEU A 29 -5.16 18.04 10.92
N VAL A 30 -6.25 17.25 10.83
CA VAL A 30 -7.05 16.83 11.98
C VAL A 30 -6.87 15.34 12.19
N SER A 31 -6.48 14.92 13.40
CA SER A 31 -6.29 13.50 13.70
C SER A 31 -6.58 13.15 15.15
N GLU A 32 -7.23 12.02 15.34
CA GLU A 32 -7.22 11.25 16.57
C GLU A 32 -6.08 10.24 16.51
N TRP A 33 -5.23 10.22 17.53
CA TRP A 33 -4.09 9.32 17.55
C TRP A 33 -4.47 7.91 18.01
N ARG A 34 -3.70 6.93 17.54
CA ARG A 34 -3.88 5.53 17.91
C ARG A 34 -3.75 5.34 19.43
N ARG A 35 -4.68 4.61 20.02
CA ARG A 35 -4.75 4.37 21.47
C ARG A 35 -4.09 3.06 21.91
N PHE A 36 -3.62 2.24 21.00
CA PHE A 36 -3.02 0.94 21.31
C PHE A 36 -1.69 0.75 20.58
N ALA A 37 -0.79 0.02 21.22
CA ALA A 37 0.47 -0.37 20.62
C ALA A 37 0.26 -1.47 19.58
N ALA A 38 0.96 -1.37 18.46
CA ALA A 38 1.00 -2.38 17.41
C ALA A 38 2.41 -2.44 16.83
N LEU A 39 2.76 -3.57 16.27
CA LEU A 39 3.99 -3.80 15.51
C LEU A 39 3.58 -4.22 14.10
N GLU A 40 4.26 -3.71 13.10
CA GLU A 40 4.02 -4.05 11.70
C GLU A 40 5.33 -4.46 11.03
N GLY A 41 5.33 -5.55 10.27
CA GLY A 41 6.44 -5.93 9.41
C GLY A 41 6.33 -5.19 8.08
N VAL A 42 7.39 -4.49 7.67
CA VAL A 42 7.42 -3.72 6.44
C VAL A 42 8.64 -4.06 5.58
N SER A 43 8.51 -3.91 4.27
CA SER A 43 9.59 -4.12 3.33
C SER A 43 10.46 -2.87 3.17
N VAL A 44 11.65 -3.03 2.57
CA VAL A 44 12.54 -1.91 2.20
C VAL A 44 11.83 -0.85 1.35
N ARG A 45 10.88 -1.25 0.49
CA ARG A 45 10.06 -0.32 -0.31
C ARG A 45 9.28 0.69 0.52
N VAL A 46 8.86 0.29 1.73
CA VAL A 46 8.20 1.22 2.67
C VAL A 46 9.19 2.27 3.15
N LEU A 47 10.42 1.86 3.48
CA LEU A 47 11.47 2.79 3.91
C LEU A 47 11.81 3.80 2.81
N ASP A 48 11.91 3.33 1.57
CA ASP A 48 12.15 4.19 0.41
C ASP A 48 10.99 5.16 0.16
N ALA A 49 9.75 4.70 0.32
CA ALA A 49 8.58 5.55 0.21
C ALA A 49 8.49 6.61 1.33
N LEU A 50 8.91 6.27 2.56
CA LEU A 50 9.01 7.23 3.66
C LEU A 50 10.07 8.30 3.37
N ARG A 51 11.25 7.92 2.87
CA ARG A 51 12.29 8.87 2.42
C ARG A 51 11.77 9.80 1.33
N ALA A 52 11.13 9.24 0.31
CA ALA A 52 10.55 10.02 -0.79
C ALA A 52 9.46 11.01 -0.29
N ALA A 53 8.71 10.63 0.73
CA ALA A 53 7.75 11.51 1.39
C ALA A 53 8.41 12.60 2.25
N GLY A 54 9.68 12.42 2.67
CA GLY A 54 10.38 13.26 3.65
C GLY A 54 9.86 13.05 5.07
N LEU A 55 9.50 11.83 5.40
CA LEU A 55 9.07 11.39 6.73
C LEU A 55 10.28 10.81 7.49
N ASP A 56 11.28 11.68 7.73
CA ASP A 56 12.61 11.28 8.20
C ASP A 56 12.60 10.88 9.68
N GLN A 57 11.83 11.58 10.52
CA GLN A 57 11.70 11.25 11.94
C GLN A 57 10.93 9.94 12.13
N ALA A 58 9.87 9.74 11.33
CA ALA A 58 9.14 8.48 11.30
C ALA A 58 10.04 7.32 10.83
N LEU A 59 10.91 7.57 9.85
CA LEU A 59 11.88 6.59 9.35
C LEU A 59 12.94 6.25 10.39
N ALA A 60 13.49 7.23 11.10
CA ALA A 60 14.57 7.04 12.08
C ALA A 60 14.16 6.13 13.24
N ASP A 61 12.92 6.23 13.70
CA ASP A 61 12.39 5.44 14.81
C ASP A 61 11.66 4.15 14.36
N ALA A 62 11.53 3.94 13.05
CA ALA A 62 10.53 3.03 12.55
C ALA A 62 10.98 1.57 12.54
N ALA A 63 12.18 1.30 12.03
CA ALA A 63 12.42 -0.04 11.53
C ALA A 63 13.60 -0.73 12.17
N LEU A 64 13.33 -1.87 12.78
CA LEU A 64 14.34 -2.83 13.22
C LEU A 64 14.38 -3.98 12.20
N PRO A 65 15.57 -4.32 11.65
CA PRO A 65 15.69 -5.47 10.74
C PRO A 65 15.37 -6.76 11.47
N SER A 66 14.62 -7.63 10.81
CA SER A 66 14.26 -8.95 11.30
C SER A 66 14.29 -9.97 10.17
N GLN A 67 14.92 -11.11 10.40
CA GLN A 67 14.78 -12.23 9.49
C GLN A 67 13.39 -12.84 9.67
N ARG A 68 12.62 -12.87 8.59
CA ARG A 68 11.27 -13.44 8.61
C ARG A 68 11.30 -14.93 8.24
N GLN A 69 10.82 -15.75 9.14
CA GLN A 69 10.52 -17.15 8.88
C GLN A 69 9.14 -17.26 8.21
N VAL A 70 9.01 -18.14 7.24
CA VAL A 70 7.75 -18.44 6.56
C VAL A 70 7.47 -19.93 6.64
N SER A 71 6.33 -20.29 7.21
CA SER A 71 5.80 -21.65 7.20
C SER A 71 4.50 -21.65 6.38
N TRP A 72 4.61 -22.09 5.12
CA TRP A 72 3.51 -22.00 4.17
C TRP A 72 3.45 -23.26 3.30
N ASN A 73 2.25 -23.80 3.09
CA ASN A 73 2.03 -25.03 2.32
C ASN A 73 2.93 -26.20 2.76
N GLY A 74 3.17 -26.33 4.08
CA GLY A 74 4.03 -27.38 4.64
C GLY A 74 5.54 -27.17 4.46
N GLN A 75 5.94 -26.06 3.83
CA GLN A 75 7.35 -25.72 3.61
C GLN A 75 7.78 -24.61 4.55
N GLN A 76 9.05 -24.66 4.99
CA GLN A 76 9.65 -23.61 5.82
C GLN A 76 10.76 -22.92 5.02
N HIS A 77 10.71 -21.59 5.03
CA HIS A 77 11.69 -20.74 4.36
C HIS A 77 12.11 -19.59 5.29
N ALA A 78 13.37 -19.16 5.19
CA ALA A 78 13.91 -18.04 5.95
C ALA A 78 14.66 -17.10 4.98
N GLN A 79 13.95 -16.57 3.97
CA GLN A 79 14.60 -15.86 2.86
C GLN A 79 14.44 -14.35 2.88
N ASN A 80 13.48 -13.82 3.64
CA ASN A 80 13.15 -12.41 3.58
C ASN A 80 13.55 -11.68 4.85
N ILE A 81 14.13 -10.49 4.66
CA ILE A 81 14.30 -9.51 5.73
C ILE A 81 13.09 -8.59 5.70
N GLU A 82 12.43 -8.43 6.84
CA GLU A 82 11.47 -7.36 7.06
C GLU A 82 11.96 -6.42 8.16
N PHE A 83 11.41 -5.22 8.18
CA PHE A 83 11.71 -4.22 9.20
C PHE A 83 10.51 -4.10 10.11
N LEU A 84 10.73 -4.22 11.42
CA LEU A 84 9.66 -4.14 12.41
C LEU A 84 9.40 -2.69 12.79
N LEU A 85 8.23 -2.19 12.41
CA LEU A 85 7.78 -0.83 12.62
C LEU A 85 6.95 -0.76 13.90
N ASP A 86 7.51 -0.15 14.96
CA ASP A 86 6.84 0.11 16.23
C ASP A 86 5.89 1.30 16.08
N ARG A 87 4.60 1.06 16.04
CA ARG A 87 3.59 2.10 15.76
C ARG A 87 3.60 3.27 16.74
N PRO A 88 3.75 3.08 18.06
CA PRO A 88 3.89 4.21 18.99
C PRO A 88 5.08 5.12 18.68
N ARG A 89 6.22 4.58 18.29
CA ARG A 89 7.41 5.35 17.91
C ARG A 89 7.23 6.01 16.55
N PHE A 90 6.81 5.22 15.58
CA PHE A 90 6.53 5.69 14.23
C PHE A 90 5.49 6.83 14.21
N ASP A 91 4.39 6.69 14.94
CA ASP A 91 3.35 7.72 14.99
C ASP A 91 3.86 9.02 15.69
N ARG A 92 4.81 8.93 16.64
CA ARG A 92 5.51 10.11 17.19
C ARG A 92 6.41 10.76 16.15
N GLY A 93 7.18 9.96 15.39
CA GLY A 93 8.00 10.46 14.29
C GLY A 93 7.17 11.20 13.24
N LEU A 94 6.01 10.67 12.84
CA LEU A 94 5.08 11.37 11.94
C LEU A 94 4.64 12.74 12.48
N ARG A 95 4.37 12.85 13.80
CA ARG A 95 4.02 14.14 14.41
C ARG A 95 5.16 15.13 14.32
N GLU A 96 6.37 14.67 14.57
CA GLU A 96 7.55 15.52 14.52
C GLU A 96 7.85 15.99 13.08
N ASP A 97 7.74 15.10 12.09
CA ASP A 97 7.86 15.47 10.68
C ASP A 97 6.83 16.54 10.27
N LEU A 98 5.57 16.37 10.69
CA LEU A 98 4.51 17.34 10.43
C LEU A 98 4.79 18.70 11.10
N ARG A 99 5.26 18.68 12.36
CA ARG A 99 5.61 19.90 13.11
C ARG A 99 6.78 20.65 12.44
N GLN A 100 7.82 19.93 12.04
CA GLN A 100 9.00 20.51 11.36
C GLN A 100 8.62 21.12 10.01
N ALA A 101 7.67 20.52 9.30
CA ALA A 101 7.14 21.05 8.03
C ALA A 101 6.19 22.25 8.21
N GLY A 102 5.90 22.66 9.43
CA GLY A 102 4.97 23.75 9.71
C GLY A 102 3.52 23.43 9.36
N VAL A 103 3.13 22.14 9.46
CA VAL A 103 1.73 21.73 9.34
C VAL A 103 1.02 22.00 10.64
N GLU A 104 -0.12 22.70 10.58
CA GLU A 104 -1.01 22.86 11.73
C GLU A 104 -1.70 21.52 12.01
N VAL A 105 -1.43 20.93 13.18
CA VAL A 105 -2.03 19.66 13.60
C VAL A 105 -3.03 19.89 14.73
N ILE A 106 -4.30 19.60 14.46
CA ILE A 106 -5.39 19.65 15.43
C ILE A 106 -5.65 18.23 15.93
N GLU A 107 -5.37 17.99 17.20
CA GLU A 107 -5.75 16.73 17.85
C GLU A 107 -7.23 16.74 18.19
N GLY A 108 -7.98 15.81 17.65
CA GLY A 108 -9.41 15.66 17.87
C GLY A 108 -10.06 14.65 16.95
N ARG A 109 -11.21 14.18 17.40
CA ARG A 109 -12.06 13.27 16.65
C ARG A 109 -12.97 14.05 15.72
N VAL A 110 -12.95 13.73 14.42
CA VAL A 110 -13.91 14.27 13.46
C VAL A 110 -15.27 13.63 13.68
N LEU A 111 -16.27 14.44 14.04
CA LEU A 111 -17.65 14.00 14.27
C LEU A 111 -18.43 13.95 12.96
N THR A 112 -18.44 15.05 12.21
CA THR A 112 -19.16 15.15 10.94
C THR A 112 -18.34 15.92 9.90
N VAL A 113 -18.57 15.61 8.63
CA VAL A 113 -18.09 16.37 7.48
C VAL A 113 -19.30 16.68 6.61
N LYS A 114 -19.63 17.95 6.46
CA LYS A 114 -20.76 18.42 5.64
C LYS A 114 -20.22 19.18 4.44
N SER A 115 -20.63 18.76 3.24
CA SER A 115 -20.32 19.46 1.99
C SER A 115 -21.38 20.50 1.65
N SER A 116 -20.95 21.62 1.05
CA SER A 116 -21.81 22.67 0.50
C SER A 116 -21.21 23.21 -0.80
N LEU A 117 -21.89 24.13 -1.45
CA LEU A 117 -21.34 24.83 -2.62
C LEU A 117 -20.08 25.68 -2.26
N ALA A 118 -19.97 26.11 -1.00
CA ALA A 118 -18.84 26.90 -0.51
C ALA A 118 -17.66 26.06 0.01
N GLY A 119 -17.74 24.71 -0.03
CA GLY A 119 -16.70 23.83 0.48
C GLY A 119 -17.21 22.90 1.57
N TYR A 120 -16.37 22.66 2.58
CA TYR A 120 -16.63 21.70 3.66
C TYR A 120 -16.70 22.40 5.02
N ARG A 121 -17.63 21.94 5.87
CA ARG A 121 -17.65 22.19 7.29
C ARG A 121 -17.31 20.89 8.02
N ILE A 122 -16.33 20.94 8.90
CA ILE A 122 -15.79 19.80 9.65
C ILE A 122 -16.02 20.06 11.13
N ASP A 123 -16.90 19.30 11.75
CA ASP A 123 -17.18 19.38 13.19
C ASP A 123 -16.23 18.42 13.92
N ILE A 124 -15.51 18.95 14.93
CA ILE A 124 -14.47 18.25 15.69
C ILE A 124 -14.89 18.22 17.17
N GLU A 125 -14.73 17.07 17.81
CA GLU A 125 -15.08 16.86 19.21
C GLU A 125 -14.34 17.86 20.13
N GLY A 126 -15.09 18.63 20.91
CA GLY A 126 -14.52 19.61 21.85
C GLY A 126 -13.75 20.78 21.22
N ARG A 127 -13.93 21.05 19.92
CA ARG A 127 -13.24 22.12 19.19
C ARG A 127 -14.22 22.92 18.34
N ALA A 128 -13.80 24.12 17.94
CA ALA A 128 -14.50 24.88 16.92
C ALA A 128 -14.49 24.14 15.58
N ALA A 129 -15.60 24.27 14.83
CA ALA A 129 -15.68 23.68 13.50
C ALA A 129 -14.70 24.37 12.53
N LEU A 130 -14.12 23.57 11.62
CA LEU A 130 -13.25 24.07 10.56
C LEU A 130 -14.03 24.20 9.25
N SER A 131 -13.59 25.14 8.42
CA SER A 131 -14.00 25.23 7.01
C SER A 131 -12.84 24.85 6.10
N ALA A 132 -13.14 24.18 4.98
CA ALA A 132 -12.14 23.80 3.99
C ALA A 132 -12.69 23.99 2.58
N ASP A 133 -11.84 24.53 1.68
CA ASP A 133 -12.13 24.57 0.24
C ASP A 133 -11.85 23.22 -0.42
N PHE A 134 -10.86 22.49 0.12
CA PHE A 134 -10.45 21.17 -0.37
C PHE A 134 -10.26 20.19 0.79
N LEU A 135 -10.78 18.96 0.63
CA LEU A 135 -10.74 17.92 1.65
C LEU A 135 -9.86 16.75 1.22
N VAL A 136 -8.93 16.34 2.09
CA VAL A 136 -8.18 15.09 1.94
C VAL A 136 -8.66 14.09 2.99
N GLU A 137 -9.29 13.01 2.55
CA GLU A 137 -9.72 11.91 3.41
C GLU A 137 -8.59 10.87 3.57
N ALA A 138 -7.98 10.83 4.73
CA ALA A 138 -6.87 9.95 5.08
C ALA A 138 -7.06 9.21 6.41
N ARG A 139 -8.32 9.10 6.93
CA ARG A 139 -8.63 8.40 8.19
C ARG A 139 -8.53 6.87 8.11
N GLY A 140 -7.99 6.37 7.01
CA GLY A 140 -7.81 4.95 6.81
C GLY A 140 -9.15 4.21 6.79
N ARG A 141 -9.21 3.04 7.42
CA ARG A 141 -10.43 2.21 7.48
C ARG A 141 -11.58 2.84 8.29
N GLN A 142 -11.34 3.93 9.00
CA GLN A 142 -12.37 4.71 9.70
C GLN A 142 -13.05 5.74 8.81
N ALA A 143 -12.54 5.97 7.59
CA ALA A 143 -13.18 6.84 6.62
C ALA A 143 -14.60 6.34 6.30
N PRO A 144 -15.60 7.23 6.25
CA PRO A 144 -16.96 6.84 5.89
C PRO A 144 -17.00 6.14 4.52
N ALA A 145 -17.76 5.06 4.43
CA ALA A 145 -18.00 4.39 3.15
C ALA A 145 -18.78 5.33 2.20
N GLN A 146 -18.40 5.32 0.93
CA GLN A 146 -19.14 6.01 -0.14
C GLN A 146 -19.66 4.97 -1.12
N GLY A 147 -20.94 4.62 -1.01
CA GLY A 147 -21.55 3.65 -1.91
C GLY A 147 -21.03 2.22 -1.78
N LYS A 148 -21.32 1.38 -2.77
CA LYS A 148 -20.90 -0.02 -2.84
C LYS A 148 -19.59 -0.10 -3.65
N GLY A 149 -18.45 -0.19 -2.96
CA GLY A 149 -17.16 -0.49 -3.57
C GLY A 149 -16.91 -2.00 -3.70
N LEU A 150 -15.77 -2.35 -4.29
CA LEU A 150 -15.31 -3.74 -4.32
C LEU A 150 -14.85 -4.13 -2.92
N ARG A 151 -15.35 -5.26 -2.42
CA ARG A 151 -15.07 -5.76 -1.08
C ARG A 151 -14.69 -7.24 -1.14
N GLY A 152 -13.60 -7.59 -0.46
CA GLY A 152 -13.14 -8.97 -0.33
C GLY A 152 -13.91 -9.77 0.72
N PRO A 153 -13.55 -11.05 0.90
CA PRO A 153 -14.06 -11.87 1.98
C PRO A 153 -13.84 -11.21 3.34
N GLU A 154 -14.83 -11.33 4.23
CA GLU A 154 -14.78 -10.66 5.51
C GLU A 154 -13.67 -11.20 6.40
N THR A 155 -12.72 -10.33 6.72
CA THR A 155 -11.49 -10.68 7.41
C THR A 155 -11.33 -9.85 8.67
N VAL A 156 -11.00 -10.54 9.78
CA VAL A 156 -10.63 -9.92 11.06
C VAL A 156 -9.24 -10.39 11.45
N SER A 157 -8.42 -9.46 11.92
CA SER A 157 -7.13 -9.74 12.53
C SER A 157 -7.22 -9.54 14.05
N LEU A 158 -6.87 -10.57 14.80
CA LEU A 158 -6.86 -10.65 16.25
C LEU A 158 -5.41 -10.51 16.72
N LEU A 159 -5.01 -9.30 17.09
CA LEU A 159 -3.66 -8.99 17.55
C LEU A 159 -3.55 -9.25 19.06
N ASN A 160 -2.76 -10.23 19.44
CA ASN A 160 -2.38 -10.51 20.81
C ASN A 160 -0.98 -9.93 21.08
N ARG A 161 -0.82 -9.23 22.19
CA ARG A 161 0.43 -8.63 22.62
C ARG A 161 0.69 -8.92 24.08
N TRP A 162 1.92 -9.29 24.45
CA TRP A 162 2.35 -9.51 25.82
C TRP A 162 3.83 -9.22 26.01
N GLN A 163 4.27 -9.15 27.27
CA GLN A 163 5.69 -9.07 27.61
C GLN A 163 6.22 -10.49 27.87
N GLY A 164 7.16 -10.93 27.07
CA GLY A 164 7.95 -12.14 27.28
C GLY A 164 9.37 -11.82 27.74
N ALA A 165 10.24 -12.82 27.77
CA ALA A 165 11.64 -12.63 28.07
C ALA A 165 12.36 -11.87 26.94
N PRO A 166 13.32 -10.97 27.24
CA PRO A 166 14.20 -10.37 26.24
C PRO A 166 14.92 -11.43 25.41
N GLY A 167 15.17 -11.10 24.12
CA GLY A 167 15.82 -12.04 23.22
C GLY A 167 16.13 -11.42 21.86
N SER A 168 16.45 -12.23 20.87
CA SER A 168 16.69 -11.74 19.51
C SER A 168 15.39 -11.26 18.86
N THR A 169 15.48 -10.15 18.13
CA THR A 169 14.40 -9.70 17.25
C THR A 169 14.17 -10.72 16.15
N ALA A 170 12.91 -11.15 15.99
CA ALA A 170 12.53 -12.14 15.00
C ALA A 170 11.08 -11.93 14.58
N SER A 171 10.72 -12.39 13.37
CA SER A 171 9.35 -12.43 12.89
C SER A 171 9.06 -13.71 12.10
N ALA A 172 7.80 -14.07 12.00
CA ALA A 172 7.37 -15.22 11.24
C ALA A 172 5.94 -15.08 10.71
N VAL A 173 5.64 -15.85 9.67
CA VAL A 173 4.30 -16.01 9.10
C VAL A 173 4.01 -17.49 8.95
N GLU A 174 2.79 -17.93 9.27
CA GLU A 174 2.36 -19.30 9.16
C GLU A 174 0.94 -19.43 8.63
N SER A 175 0.72 -20.35 7.68
CA SER A 175 -0.62 -20.76 7.27
C SER A 175 -1.20 -21.77 8.27
N LEU A 176 -2.45 -21.54 8.66
CA LEU A 176 -3.22 -22.36 9.63
C LEU A 176 -4.49 -22.86 8.95
N GLU A 177 -5.14 -23.86 9.53
CA GLU A 177 -6.37 -24.44 8.98
C GLU A 177 -7.46 -23.41 8.69
N HIS A 178 -7.68 -22.47 9.62
CA HIS A 178 -8.74 -21.47 9.55
C HIS A 178 -8.23 -20.05 9.32
N GLY A 179 -7.09 -19.89 8.65
CA GLY A 179 -6.50 -18.60 8.40
C GLY A 179 -4.98 -18.62 8.41
N TRP A 180 -4.36 -17.56 8.83
CA TRP A 180 -2.91 -17.46 8.94
C TRP A 180 -2.52 -16.55 10.12
N ALA A 181 -1.32 -16.75 10.63
CA ALA A 181 -0.78 -15.92 11.68
C ALA A 181 0.51 -15.22 11.25
N TRP A 182 0.63 -13.95 11.61
CA TRP A 182 1.90 -13.24 11.66
C TRP A 182 2.33 -13.10 13.12
N MET A 183 3.62 -13.26 13.37
CA MET A 183 4.16 -13.17 14.71
C MET A 183 5.50 -12.44 14.71
N ALA A 184 5.80 -11.77 15.83
CA ALA A 184 7.07 -11.09 16.03
C ALA A 184 7.44 -11.03 17.50
N ARG A 185 8.75 -10.98 17.76
CA ARG A 185 9.36 -10.70 19.06
C ARG A 185 10.41 -9.62 18.88
N ARG A 186 10.38 -8.63 19.74
CA ARG A 186 11.39 -7.58 19.80
C ARG A 186 12.48 -7.96 20.81
N ALA A 187 13.64 -7.31 20.70
CA ALA A 187 14.77 -7.53 21.61
C ALA A 187 14.42 -7.26 23.09
N ASP A 188 13.51 -6.33 23.36
CA ASP A 188 13.02 -5.99 24.69
C ASP A 188 12.01 -7.00 25.25
N GLY A 189 11.74 -8.09 24.53
CA GLY A 189 10.80 -9.14 24.93
C GLY A 189 9.33 -8.87 24.57
N GLN A 190 9.00 -7.73 23.96
CA GLN A 190 7.63 -7.51 23.46
C GLN A 190 7.29 -8.55 22.39
N CYS A 191 6.24 -9.33 22.61
CA CYS A 191 5.75 -10.38 21.74
C CYS A 191 4.42 -10.01 21.11
N TYR A 192 4.26 -10.39 19.87
CA TYR A 192 3.07 -10.13 19.07
C TYR A 192 2.68 -11.37 18.28
N TRP A 193 1.41 -11.78 18.38
CA TRP A 193 0.82 -12.83 17.56
C TRP A 193 -0.50 -12.35 17.01
N GLN A 194 -0.59 -12.22 15.70
CA GLN A 194 -1.78 -11.75 14.99
C GLN A 194 -2.36 -12.90 14.20
N TRP A 195 -3.55 -13.34 14.58
CA TRP A 195 -4.29 -14.34 13.83
C TRP A 195 -5.32 -13.68 12.94
N THR A 196 -5.30 -14.00 11.65
CA THR A 196 -6.17 -13.45 10.61
C THR A 196 -7.13 -14.52 10.16
N VAL A 197 -8.42 -14.27 10.33
CA VAL A 197 -9.52 -15.22 10.13
C VAL A 197 -10.67 -14.62 9.34
N ASP A 198 -11.52 -15.50 8.82
CA ASP A 198 -12.78 -15.14 8.17
C ASP A 198 -13.94 -15.26 9.16
N VAL A 199 -14.59 -14.13 9.47
CA VAL A 199 -15.71 -14.13 10.42
C VAL A 199 -16.99 -14.74 9.85
N GLY A 200 -17.07 -14.94 8.55
CA GLY A 200 -18.16 -15.67 7.91
C GLY A 200 -18.05 -17.19 8.05
N SER A 201 -16.82 -17.70 8.28
CA SER A 201 -16.55 -19.14 8.37
C SER A 201 -16.11 -19.61 9.74
N VAL A 202 -15.60 -18.74 10.59
CA VAL A 202 -15.17 -19.06 11.97
C VAL A 202 -16.08 -18.35 12.96
N ARG A 203 -16.77 -19.13 13.79
CA ARG A 203 -17.57 -18.58 14.89
C ARG A 203 -16.66 -18.18 16.05
N LEU A 204 -16.33 -16.91 16.12
CA LEU A 204 -15.57 -16.37 17.25
C LEU A 204 -16.43 -16.36 18.51
N PRO A 205 -15.86 -16.74 19.69
CA PRO A 205 -16.57 -16.67 20.96
C PRO A 205 -16.80 -15.23 21.40
N GLY A 206 -17.60 -15.04 22.44
CA GLY A 206 -17.79 -13.75 23.07
C GLY A 206 -16.50 -13.15 23.62
N LYS A 207 -16.47 -11.84 23.85
CA LYS A 207 -15.28 -11.07 24.28
C LYS A 207 -14.56 -11.67 25.47
N ALA A 208 -15.29 -12.21 26.44
CA ALA A 208 -14.71 -12.81 27.67
C ALA A 208 -13.90 -14.07 27.41
N GLN A 209 -14.23 -14.83 26.37
CA GLN A 209 -13.58 -16.11 26.02
C GLN A 209 -12.61 -15.97 24.83
N LEU A 210 -12.58 -14.82 24.18
CA LEU A 210 -11.84 -14.63 22.94
C LEU A 210 -10.32 -14.75 23.16
N LEU A 211 -9.83 -14.33 24.32
CA LEU A 211 -8.41 -14.42 24.67
C LEU A 211 -7.96 -15.86 24.80
N ASP A 212 -8.71 -16.67 25.57
CA ASP A 212 -8.42 -18.10 25.75
C ASP A 212 -8.53 -18.85 24.42
N TYR A 213 -9.51 -18.49 23.61
CA TYR A 213 -9.65 -19.06 22.28
C TYR A 213 -8.43 -18.74 21.39
N CYS A 214 -7.95 -17.51 21.37
CA CYS A 214 -6.72 -17.14 20.67
C CYS A 214 -5.51 -17.92 21.19
N HIS A 215 -5.40 -18.10 22.51
CA HIS A 215 -4.34 -18.90 23.11
C HIS A 215 -4.39 -20.35 22.63
N GLN A 216 -5.56 -20.99 22.64
CA GLN A 216 -5.72 -22.35 22.12
C GLN A 216 -5.34 -22.47 20.64
N GLN A 217 -5.73 -21.49 19.81
CA GLN A 217 -5.34 -21.45 18.40
C GLN A 217 -3.81 -21.29 18.23
N ARG A 218 -3.16 -20.48 19.06
CA ARG A 218 -1.71 -20.32 19.06
C ARG A 218 -0.99 -21.64 19.41
N LEU A 219 -1.51 -22.41 20.37
CA LEU A 219 -0.95 -23.72 20.76
C LEU A 219 -1.09 -24.80 19.67
N GLN A 220 -2.01 -24.67 18.73
CA GLN A 220 -2.10 -25.56 17.58
C GLN A 220 -0.99 -25.32 16.55
N SER A 221 -0.36 -24.17 16.57
CA SER A 221 0.76 -23.81 15.68
C SER A 221 2.09 -24.33 16.26
N ALA A 222 2.74 -25.23 15.53
CA ALA A 222 4.07 -25.72 15.89
C ALA A 222 5.12 -24.59 15.85
N LEU A 223 5.03 -23.71 14.85
CA LEU A 223 5.92 -22.56 14.73
C LEU A 223 5.72 -21.57 15.87
N ALA A 224 4.48 -21.26 16.25
CA ALA A 224 4.21 -20.34 17.36
C ALA A 224 4.68 -20.92 18.71
N ARG A 225 4.54 -22.24 18.93
CA ARG A 225 5.09 -22.90 20.13
C ARG A 225 6.62 -22.80 20.19
N THR A 226 7.29 -23.07 19.08
CA THR A 226 8.75 -22.89 18.98
C THR A 226 9.15 -21.42 19.20
N PHE A 227 8.36 -20.49 18.71
CA PHE A 227 8.65 -19.06 18.75
C PHE A 227 8.42 -18.44 20.14
N PHE A 228 7.37 -18.86 20.87
CA PHE A 228 6.91 -18.25 22.12
C PHE A 228 6.85 -19.21 23.31
N GLY A 229 7.01 -20.52 23.11
CA GLY A 229 6.74 -21.56 24.10
C GLY A 229 5.25 -21.88 24.26
N ASP A 230 4.96 -22.88 25.08
CA ASP A 230 3.61 -23.42 25.26
C ASP A 230 2.86 -22.80 26.46
N ALA A 231 3.59 -22.17 27.39
CA ALA A 231 2.99 -21.61 28.59
C ALA A 231 1.97 -20.51 28.29
N PRO A 232 0.88 -20.43 29.07
CA PRO A 232 0.02 -19.26 29.08
C PRO A 232 0.83 -18.00 29.37
N GLN A 233 0.53 -16.92 28.64
CA GLN A 233 1.23 -15.66 28.81
C GLN A 233 0.40 -14.75 29.74
N PRO A 234 1.02 -14.10 30.73
CA PRO A 234 0.33 -13.15 31.59
C PRO A 234 0.01 -11.85 30.81
N ASP A 235 -1.01 -11.15 31.26
CA ASP A 235 -1.34 -9.77 30.82
C ASP A 235 -1.44 -9.57 29.31
N VAL A 236 -1.98 -10.56 28.58
CA VAL A 236 -2.16 -10.47 27.14
C VAL A 236 -3.20 -9.40 26.79
N GLN A 237 -2.80 -8.46 25.98
CA GLN A 237 -3.70 -7.45 25.40
C GLN A 237 -4.18 -7.93 24.03
N LEU A 238 -5.50 -7.96 23.83
CA LEU A 238 -6.13 -8.37 22.57
C LEU A 238 -6.81 -7.19 21.89
N HIS A 239 -6.47 -7.00 20.62
CA HIS A 239 -7.11 -6.01 19.75
C HIS A 239 -7.64 -6.67 18.47
N ALA A 240 -8.95 -6.56 18.24
CA ALA A 240 -9.59 -7.03 17.03
C ALA A 240 -9.77 -5.88 16.04
N ARG A 241 -9.44 -6.12 14.76
CA ARG A 241 -9.59 -5.13 13.69
C ARG A 241 -10.07 -5.79 12.41
N SER A 242 -10.96 -5.10 11.68
CA SER A 242 -11.26 -5.51 10.31
C SER A 242 -10.02 -5.38 9.43
N SER A 243 -9.72 -6.44 8.70
CA SER A 243 -8.63 -6.52 7.71
C SER A 243 -9.17 -6.85 6.33
N THR A 244 -10.49 -6.76 6.13
CA THR A 244 -11.15 -6.96 4.85
C THR A 244 -10.57 -6.03 3.78
N ALA A 245 -10.26 -6.57 2.61
CA ALA A 245 -9.85 -5.76 1.47
C ALA A 245 -11.03 -4.93 0.97
N ILE A 246 -10.83 -3.63 0.73
CA ILE A 246 -11.87 -2.69 0.32
C ILE A 246 -11.29 -1.71 -0.70
N LEU A 247 -11.97 -1.53 -1.83
CA LEU A 247 -11.73 -0.45 -2.78
C LEU A 247 -12.93 0.49 -2.75
N SER A 248 -12.70 1.77 -2.49
CA SER A 248 -13.73 2.80 -2.60
C SER A 248 -14.18 2.96 -4.05
N PRO A 249 -15.50 3.10 -4.31
CA PRO A 249 -16.01 3.21 -5.68
C PRO A 249 -15.57 4.52 -6.36
N GLN A 250 -15.33 5.55 -5.57
CA GLN A 250 -14.83 6.85 -6.03
C GLN A 250 -13.77 7.34 -5.04
N VAL A 251 -12.62 7.76 -5.55
CA VAL A 251 -11.49 8.16 -4.72
C VAL A 251 -11.10 9.62 -4.87
N CYS A 252 -11.68 10.35 -5.81
CA CYS A 252 -11.55 11.80 -5.86
C CYS A 252 -12.72 12.46 -6.60
N GLY A 253 -12.88 13.77 -6.37
CA GLY A 253 -13.84 14.65 -7.01
C GLY A 253 -13.23 16.03 -7.23
N LYS A 254 -14.08 17.02 -7.49
CA LYS A 254 -13.64 18.37 -7.83
C LYS A 254 -12.80 19.02 -6.71
N ASN A 255 -13.18 18.80 -5.44
CA ASN A 255 -12.59 19.47 -4.29
C ASN A 255 -12.34 18.50 -3.12
N TRP A 256 -12.18 17.21 -3.41
CA TRP A 256 -11.82 16.21 -2.42
C TRP A 256 -11.03 15.05 -3.04
N ILE A 257 -10.25 14.35 -2.21
CA ILE A 257 -9.49 13.16 -2.58
C ILE A 257 -9.40 12.20 -1.39
N ARG A 258 -9.41 10.91 -1.65
CA ARG A 258 -9.12 9.84 -0.70
C ARG A 258 -7.74 9.28 -0.96
N VAL A 259 -7.00 8.99 0.11
CA VAL A 259 -5.66 8.39 0.06
C VAL A 259 -5.49 7.31 1.11
N GLY A 260 -4.52 6.44 0.92
CA GLY A 260 -4.25 5.33 1.83
C GLY A 260 -5.44 4.38 1.95
N ASP A 261 -5.63 3.79 3.13
CA ASP A 261 -6.72 2.85 3.37
C ASP A 261 -8.13 3.49 3.28
N ALA A 262 -8.23 4.81 3.20
CA ALA A 262 -9.49 5.49 2.91
C ALA A 262 -9.87 5.37 1.43
N ALA A 263 -8.90 5.24 0.53
CA ALA A 263 -9.10 5.01 -0.89
C ALA A 263 -9.18 3.51 -1.22
N MET A 264 -8.20 2.76 -0.72
CA MET A 264 -8.10 1.31 -0.90
C MET A 264 -7.38 0.67 0.29
N ALA A 265 -7.97 -0.35 0.88
CA ALA A 265 -7.34 -1.17 1.91
C ALA A 265 -7.12 -2.58 1.36
N VAL A 266 -5.88 -3.03 1.32
CA VAL A 266 -5.52 -4.35 0.79
C VAL A 266 -5.55 -5.43 1.86
N ASP A 267 -5.58 -6.69 1.43
CA ASP A 267 -5.45 -7.84 2.33
C ASP A 267 -4.07 -7.84 2.99
N PRO A 268 -3.99 -8.04 4.32
CA PRO A 268 -2.72 -7.97 5.06
C PRO A 268 -1.69 -9.03 4.63
N LEU A 269 -2.11 -10.16 4.03
CA LEU A 269 -1.19 -11.19 3.53
C LEU A 269 -0.26 -10.65 2.44
N SER A 270 -0.70 -9.65 1.68
CA SER A 270 0.14 -9.02 0.67
C SER A 270 1.39 -8.35 1.27
N GLY A 271 1.41 -8.08 2.58
CA GLY A 271 2.51 -7.39 3.29
C GLY A 271 2.74 -5.95 2.82
N ASN A 272 1.80 -5.35 2.11
CA ASN A 272 2.00 -4.09 1.40
C ASN A 272 1.11 -2.93 1.89
N GLY A 273 0.40 -3.07 3.02
CA GLY A 273 -0.56 -2.07 3.50
C GLY A 273 0.04 -0.66 3.64
N VAL A 274 1.17 -0.52 4.33
CA VAL A 274 1.84 0.79 4.49
C VAL A 274 2.38 1.31 3.15
N PHE A 275 2.97 0.43 2.32
CA PHE A 275 3.43 0.80 0.99
C PHE A 275 2.30 1.35 0.10
N GLN A 276 1.14 0.69 0.12
CA GLN A 276 -0.06 1.13 -0.62
C GLN A 276 -0.56 2.49 -0.15
N SER A 277 -0.60 2.66 1.16
CA SER A 277 -0.99 3.94 1.75
C SER A 277 -0.09 5.08 1.28
N LEU A 278 1.23 4.88 1.30
CA LEU A 278 2.21 5.87 0.81
C LEU A 278 2.14 6.03 -0.72
N SER A 279 2.01 4.96 -1.48
CA SER A 279 1.98 5.01 -2.95
C SER A 279 0.84 5.87 -3.49
N SER A 280 -0.37 5.78 -2.91
CA SER A 280 -1.49 6.65 -3.28
C SER A 280 -1.28 8.09 -2.81
N ALA A 281 -0.63 8.28 -1.65
CA ALA A 281 -0.43 9.58 -1.02
C ALA A 281 0.65 10.43 -1.71
N LEU A 282 1.74 9.82 -2.17
CA LEU A 282 2.87 10.54 -2.78
C LEU A 282 2.49 11.32 -4.05
N GLN A 283 1.48 10.87 -4.77
CA GLN A 283 1.03 11.52 -6.01
C GLN A 283 -0.15 12.47 -5.79
N ALA A 284 -0.86 12.33 -4.67
CA ALA A 284 -2.02 13.14 -4.36
C ALA A 284 -1.75 14.65 -4.34
N PRO A 285 -0.60 15.16 -3.84
CA PRO A 285 -0.30 16.59 -3.90
C PRO A 285 -0.30 17.17 -5.32
N VAL A 286 0.22 16.41 -6.30
CA VAL A 286 0.24 16.83 -7.72
C VAL A 286 -1.18 16.82 -8.32
N VAL A 287 -1.98 15.81 -7.96
CA VAL A 287 -3.41 15.75 -8.36
C VAL A 287 -4.16 16.94 -7.78
N ILE A 288 -4.01 17.23 -6.48
CA ILE A 288 -4.63 18.37 -5.80
C ILE A 288 -4.19 19.69 -6.44
N ASN A 289 -2.88 19.85 -6.69
CA ASN A 289 -2.34 21.02 -7.35
C ASN A 289 -2.97 21.26 -8.74
N THR A 290 -3.20 20.17 -9.49
CA THR A 290 -3.87 20.24 -10.79
C THR A 290 -5.33 20.65 -10.65
N LEU A 291 -6.07 20.01 -9.73
CA LEU A 291 -7.48 20.33 -9.48
C LEU A 291 -7.70 21.79 -9.06
N LEU A 292 -6.74 22.37 -8.30
CA LEU A 292 -6.85 23.73 -7.78
C LEU A 292 -6.36 24.80 -8.77
N ARG A 293 -5.30 24.51 -9.54
CA ARG A 293 -4.63 25.52 -10.40
C ARG A 293 -4.90 25.37 -11.88
N LYS A 294 -5.35 24.17 -12.32
CA LYS A 294 -5.66 23.86 -13.71
C LYS A 294 -7.02 23.16 -13.82
N PRO A 295 -8.13 23.87 -13.48
CA PRO A 295 -9.47 23.27 -13.44
C PRO A 295 -9.92 22.69 -14.79
N GLU A 296 -9.37 23.17 -15.91
CA GLU A 296 -9.58 22.61 -17.24
C GLU A 296 -9.04 21.18 -17.39
N ARG A 297 -8.08 20.78 -16.53
CA ARG A 297 -7.51 19.42 -16.46
C ARG A 297 -8.12 18.56 -15.35
N ALA A 298 -9.19 19.01 -14.70
CA ALA A 298 -9.76 18.32 -13.55
C ALA A 298 -10.17 16.88 -13.88
N ALA A 299 -10.80 16.63 -15.01
CA ALA A 299 -11.19 15.29 -15.45
C ALA A 299 -9.98 14.37 -15.65
N LEU A 300 -8.88 14.90 -16.20
CA LEU A 300 -7.62 14.17 -16.39
C LEU A 300 -7.00 13.78 -15.04
N ALA A 301 -6.95 14.73 -14.10
CA ALA A 301 -6.39 14.52 -12.77
C ALA A 301 -7.22 13.50 -11.95
N GLN A 302 -8.54 13.56 -12.04
CA GLN A 302 -9.44 12.59 -11.39
C GLN A 302 -9.24 11.19 -11.99
N ARG A 303 -9.20 11.08 -13.33
CA ARG A 303 -8.94 9.81 -14.02
C ARG A 303 -7.59 9.22 -13.63
N PHE A 304 -6.53 10.04 -13.55
CA PHE A 304 -5.21 9.61 -13.10
C PHE A 304 -5.26 8.94 -11.72
N HIS A 305 -5.85 9.62 -10.73
CA HIS A 305 -5.89 9.11 -9.36
C HIS A 305 -6.79 7.88 -9.23
N GLN A 306 -7.98 7.90 -9.85
CA GLN A 306 -8.94 6.80 -9.81
C GLN A 306 -8.33 5.51 -10.39
N HIS A 307 -7.82 5.57 -11.63
CA HIS A 307 -7.26 4.40 -12.31
C HIS A 307 -6.05 3.85 -11.56
N ARG A 308 -5.20 4.73 -11.01
CA ARG A 308 -4.04 4.29 -10.27
C ARG A 308 -4.41 3.55 -8.98
N VAL A 309 -5.37 4.04 -8.24
CA VAL A 309 -5.87 3.38 -7.02
C VAL A 309 -6.50 2.03 -7.38
N GLU A 310 -7.33 1.96 -8.40
CA GLU A 310 -7.97 0.73 -8.87
C GLU A 310 -6.95 -0.32 -9.31
N GLN A 311 -6.00 0.06 -10.16
CA GLN A 311 -4.98 -0.88 -10.67
C GLN A 311 -4.05 -1.39 -9.56
N LEU A 312 -3.65 -0.53 -8.64
CA LEU A 312 -2.86 -0.95 -7.48
C LEU A 312 -3.65 -1.92 -6.60
N PHE A 313 -4.91 -1.62 -6.31
CA PHE A 313 -5.77 -2.51 -5.53
C PHE A 313 -5.88 -3.88 -6.18
N LEU A 314 -6.24 -3.95 -7.46
CA LEU A 314 -6.42 -5.21 -8.18
C LEU A 314 -5.11 -6.02 -8.25
N ARG A 315 -3.97 -5.36 -8.51
CA ARG A 315 -2.67 -6.02 -8.53
C ARG A 315 -2.36 -6.70 -7.19
N PHE A 316 -2.58 -6.00 -6.07
CA PHE A 316 -2.30 -6.58 -4.75
C PHE A 316 -3.35 -7.58 -4.29
N ALA A 317 -4.60 -7.39 -4.67
CA ALA A 317 -5.65 -8.38 -4.42
C ALA A 317 -5.35 -9.70 -5.15
N ARG A 318 -4.92 -9.62 -6.42
CA ARG A 318 -4.51 -10.79 -7.22
C ARG A 318 -3.24 -11.45 -6.66
N THR A 319 -2.25 -10.66 -6.23
CA THR A 319 -1.06 -11.18 -5.56
C THR A 319 -1.42 -11.93 -4.27
N GLY A 320 -2.31 -11.36 -3.45
CA GLY A 320 -2.83 -12.04 -2.25
C GLY A 320 -3.58 -13.32 -2.60
N ARG A 321 -4.44 -13.30 -3.62
CA ARG A 321 -5.14 -14.49 -4.14
C ARG A 321 -4.15 -15.61 -4.50
N ASP A 322 -3.06 -15.26 -5.19
CA ASP A 322 -2.08 -16.26 -5.64
C ASP A 322 -1.35 -16.90 -4.44
N PHE A 323 -1.04 -16.12 -3.39
CA PHE A 323 -0.53 -16.67 -2.13
C PHE A 323 -1.55 -17.58 -1.43
N TYR A 324 -2.83 -17.22 -1.42
CA TYR A 324 -3.88 -18.09 -0.88
C TYR A 324 -4.08 -19.35 -1.73
N ALA A 325 -3.90 -19.25 -3.03
CA ALA A 325 -4.00 -20.40 -3.94
C ALA A 325 -2.81 -21.35 -3.83
N ASP A 326 -1.64 -20.88 -3.42
CA ASP A 326 -0.44 -21.70 -3.19
C ASP A 326 -0.59 -22.65 -1.98
N GLU A 327 -1.36 -22.29 -0.96
CA GLU A 327 -1.64 -23.16 0.18
C GLU A 327 -2.62 -24.29 -0.21
N GLN A 328 -2.12 -25.51 -0.32
CA GLN A 328 -2.88 -26.68 -0.77
C GLN A 328 -3.39 -27.56 0.39
N ARG A 329 -2.75 -27.53 1.56
CA ARG A 329 -3.12 -28.38 2.72
C ARG A 329 -4.54 -28.07 3.19
N TRP A 330 -4.92 -26.80 3.17
CA TRP A 330 -6.18 -26.28 3.69
C TRP A 330 -7.16 -25.86 2.58
N ARG A 331 -6.91 -26.27 1.34
CA ARG A 331 -7.65 -25.79 0.15
C ARG A 331 -9.17 -25.97 0.23
N GLN A 332 -9.64 -26.93 1.03
CA GLN A 332 -11.07 -27.22 1.22
C GLN A 332 -11.72 -26.41 2.34
N GLN A 333 -10.93 -25.72 3.16
CA GLN A 333 -11.46 -24.90 4.23
C GLN A 333 -12.06 -23.60 3.70
N PRO A 334 -13.19 -23.14 4.24
CA PRO A 334 -13.92 -21.97 3.73
C PRO A 334 -13.07 -20.70 3.66
N PHE A 335 -12.18 -20.46 4.65
CA PHE A 335 -11.25 -19.34 4.64
C PHE A 335 -10.42 -19.29 3.35
N TRP A 336 -9.84 -20.42 2.98
CA TRP A 336 -8.95 -20.56 1.81
C TRP A 336 -9.75 -20.52 0.51
N GLN A 337 -10.90 -21.22 0.45
CA GLN A 337 -11.76 -21.25 -0.73
C GLN A 337 -12.22 -19.84 -1.14
N ALA A 338 -12.66 -19.03 -0.20
CA ALA A 338 -13.18 -17.69 -0.47
C ALA A 338 -12.11 -16.75 -1.06
N ARG A 339 -10.81 -16.99 -0.75
CA ARG A 339 -9.72 -16.06 -1.11
C ARG A 339 -8.93 -16.47 -2.34
N ARG A 340 -8.90 -17.74 -2.70
CA ARG A 340 -8.10 -18.24 -3.83
C ARG A 340 -8.68 -17.94 -5.23
N THR A 341 -9.87 -17.36 -5.30
CA THR A 341 -10.52 -16.94 -6.56
C THR A 341 -10.92 -15.45 -6.57
N TRP A 342 -10.75 -14.76 -5.45
CA TRP A 342 -11.08 -13.33 -5.35
C TRP A 342 -9.82 -12.47 -5.62
N PRO A 343 -9.90 -11.35 -6.38
CA PRO A 343 -11.09 -10.66 -6.89
C PRO A 343 -11.61 -11.20 -8.23
N ASP A 344 -10.77 -11.88 -9.00
CA ASP A 344 -11.04 -12.40 -10.33
C ASP A 344 -10.02 -13.50 -10.71
N THR A 345 -10.03 -13.97 -11.95
CA THR A 345 -9.12 -15.00 -12.47
C THR A 345 -7.93 -14.45 -13.28
N GLN A 346 -7.82 -13.11 -13.40
CA GLN A 346 -6.70 -12.51 -14.14
C GLN A 346 -5.39 -12.71 -13.37
N VAL A 347 -4.28 -12.85 -14.11
CA VAL A 347 -2.95 -12.98 -13.49
C VAL A 347 -2.53 -11.71 -12.77
N ALA A 348 -1.84 -11.84 -11.63
CA ALA A 348 -1.31 -10.70 -10.90
C ALA A 348 -0.17 -9.98 -11.65
N GLN A 349 0.61 -10.76 -12.42
CA GLN A 349 1.67 -10.27 -13.31
C GLN A 349 1.53 -10.94 -14.66
N ALA A 350 1.31 -10.15 -15.70
CA ALA A 350 1.26 -10.65 -17.06
C ALA A 350 2.67 -10.89 -17.60
N LYS A 351 2.81 -11.93 -18.42
CA LYS A 351 4.07 -12.18 -19.13
C LYS A 351 4.36 -11.07 -20.13
N ALA A 352 5.64 -10.74 -20.26
CA ALA A 352 6.10 -9.80 -21.28
C ALA A 352 5.78 -10.33 -22.68
N ASP A 353 5.22 -9.47 -23.50
CA ASP A 353 4.92 -9.74 -24.90
C ASP A 353 5.16 -8.47 -25.73
N PHE A 354 6.24 -8.47 -26.50
CA PHE A 354 6.63 -7.32 -27.32
C PHE A 354 5.59 -7.01 -28.40
N ALA A 355 4.92 -8.01 -28.95
CA ALA A 355 3.90 -7.84 -29.98
C ALA A 355 2.60 -7.19 -29.44
N ALA A 356 2.37 -7.31 -28.13
CA ALA A 356 1.22 -6.71 -27.45
C ALA A 356 1.45 -5.27 -26.98
N LEU A 357 2.64 -4.70 -27.22
CA LEU A 357 2.92 -3.31 -26.83
C LEU A 357 2.09 -2.33 -27.67
N ARG A 358 1.55 -1.33 -27.01
CA ARG A 358 0.78 -0.24 -27.65
C ARG A 358 1.26 1.10 -27.12
N ILE A 359 1.10 2.14 -27.92
CA ILE A 359 1.35 3.52 -27.49
C ILE A 359 0.00 4.23 -27.46
N GLU A 360 -0.35 4.76 -26.29
CA GLU A 360 -1.61 5.45 -26.06
C GLU A 360 -1.38 6.74 -25.25
N PRO A 361 -2.17 7.80 -25.47
CA PRO A 361 -2.15 8.99 -24.62
C PRO A 361 -2.76 8.66 -23.24
N MET A 362 -1.99 8.87 -22.20
CA MET A 362 -2.40 8.58 -20.82
C MET A 362 -2.03 9.72 -19.88
N PRO A 363 -2.75 9.86 -18.74
CA PRO A 363 -2.37 10.82 -17.71
C PRO A 363 -1.01 10.49 -17.09
N VAL A 364 -0.12 11.49 -17.05
CA VAL A 364 1.23 11.42 -16.45
C VAL A 364 1.46 12.56 -15.48
N LEU A 365 2.52 12.48 -14.66
CA LEU A 365 2.95 13.58 -13.80
C LEU A 365 4.08 14.35 -14.49
N ARG A 366 3.84 15.63 -14.81
CA ARG A 366 4.81 16.51 -15.47
C ARG A 366 4.81 17.89 -14.79
N ASP A 367 5.97 18.39 -14.40
CA ASP A 367 6.17 19.75 -13.88
C ASP A 367 5.23 20.11 -12.72
N GLY A 368 4.97 19.16 -11.82
CA GLY A 368 4.10 19.36 -10.66
C GLY A 368 2.60 19.35 -10.97
N PHE A 369 2.20 18.91 -12.17
CA PHE A 369 0.80 18.77 -12.60
C PHE A 369 0.54 17.42 -13.23
N VAL A 370 -0.75 17.05 -13.28
CA VAL A 370 -1.21 15.97 -14.16
C VAL A 370 -1.33 16.53 -15.57
N ASP A 371 -0.70 15.85 -16.50
CA ASP A 371 -0.68 16.17 -17.93
C ASP A 371 -0.96 14.91 -18.74
N GLU A 372 -1.04 15.02 -20.07
CA GLU A 372 -1.19 13.87 -20.96
C GLU A 372 0.10 13.67 -21.77
N ALA A 373 0.53 12.42 -21.91
CA ALA A 373 1.63 12.03 -22.76
C ALA A 373 1.41 10.65 -23.36
N ASP A 374 2.08 10.40 -24.47
CA ASP A 374 2.15 9.06 -25.05
C ASP A 374 2.98 8.16 -24.13
N VAL A 375 2.39 7.06 -23.72
CA VAL A 375 3.02 6.04 -22.89
C VAL A 375 2.98 4.68 -23.57
N VAL A 376 3.89 3.79 -23.20
CA VAL A 376 3.85 2.41 -23.68
C VAL A 376 3.01 1.56 -22.73
N ILE A 377 1.87 1.10 -23.22
CA ILE A 377 1.03 0.11 -22.53
C ILE A 377 1.65 -1.27 -22.74
N THR A 378 1.86 -1.99 -21.66
CA THR A 378 2.32 -3.38 -21.68
C THR A 378 1.28 -4.27 -21.03
N PRO A 379 1.31 -5.60 -21.25
CA PRO A 379 0.40 -6.53 -20.56
C PRO A 379 0.43 -6.42 -19.04
N ASP A 380 1.60 -6.12 -18.44
CA ASP A 380 1.79 -5.98 -17.00
C ASP A 380 1.57 -4.54 -16.47
N GLN A 381 1.63 -3.53 -17.34
CA GLN A 381 1.51 -2.11 -16.96
C GLN A 381 0.39 -1.44 -17.77
N PRO A 382 -0.88 -1.67 -17.40
CA PRO A 382 -2.03 -1.14 -18.15
C PRO A 382 -2.20 0.38 -18.01
N LEU A 383 -1.54 1.03 -17.02
CA LEU A 383 -1.47 2.50 -16.91
C LEU A 383 -0.35 3.12 -17.76
N GLY A 384 0.44 2.27 -18.42
CA GLY A 384 1.53 2.67 -19.30
C GLY A 384 2.83 3.04 -18.58
N ILE A 385 3.89 2.96 -19.35
CA ILE A 385 5.24 3.35 -18.97
C ILE A 385 5.59 4.60 -19.77
N TRP A 386 5.80 5.72 -19.08
CA TRP A 386 6.24 6.96 -19.72
C TRP A 386 7.77 7.00 -19.82
N HIS A 387 8.45 6.81 -18.67
CA HIS A 387 9.91 6.85 -18.60
C HIS A 387 10.49 5.56 -18.02
N VAL A 388 11.67 5.19 -18.48
CA VAL A 388 12.53 4.18 -17.85
C VAL A 388 13.86 4.87 -17.51
N GLN A 389 14.15 5.04 -16.24
CA GLN A 389 15.33 5.75 -15.72
C GLN A 389 15.53 7.14 -16.38
N GLY A 390 14.44 7.92 -16.49
CA GLY A 390 14.45 9.26 -17.08
C GLY A 390 14.38 9.31 -18.62
N LEU A 391 14.39 8.17 -19.30
CA LEU A 391 14.31 8.08 -20.76
C LEU A 391 12.86 7.85 -21.21
N GLU A 392 12.30 8.75 -22.02
CA GLU A 392 10.98 8.53 -22.63
C GLU A 392 11.00 7.35 -23.58
N VAL A 393 10.10 6.37 -23.39
CA VAL A 393 10.15 5.12 -24.16
C VAL A 393 9.23 5.10 -25.37
N ALA A 394 8.14 5.86 -25.39
CA ALA A 394 7.18 5.84 -26.48
C ALA A 394 7.77 6.35 -27.84
N PRO A 395 8.53 7.46 -27.89
CA PRO A 395 9.17 7.89 -29.13
C PRO A 395 10.17 6.86 -29.68
N LEU A 396 10.95 6.24 -28.79
CA LEU A 396 11.93 5.22 -29.16
C LEU A 396 11.28 3.94 -29.64
N LEU A 397 10.18 3.51 -29.02
CA LEU A 397 9.44 2.33 -29.46
C LEU A 397 8.80 2.52 -30.83
N ARG A 398 8.29 3.71 -31.17
CA ARG A 398 7.80 4.00 -32.53
C ARG A 398 8.89 3.82 -33.56
N ARG A 399 10.12 4.25 -33.27
CA ARG A 399 11.26 4.05 -34.15
C ARG A 399 11.63 2.56 -34.27
N VAL A 400 11.61 1.80 -33.18
CA VAL A 400 11.88 0.34 -33.20
C VAL A 400 10.90 -0.43 -34.10
N TRP A 401 9.66 0.07 -34.25
CA TRP A 401 8.68 -0.55 -35.15
C TRP A 401 8.95 -0.27 -36.64
N THR A 402 9.75 0.74 -36.98
CA THR A 402 10.02 1.18 -38.34
C THR A 402 11.48 1.13 -38.76
N GLU A 403 12.40 1.08 -37.81
CA GLU A 403 13.86 1.10 -37.99
C GLU A 403 14.55 -0.05 -37.29
N PRO A 404 15.69 -0.51 -37.77
CA PRO A 404 16.51 -1.48 -37.04
C PRO A 404 16.90 -0.95 -35.66
N VAL A 405 16.77 -1.79 -34.63
CA VAL A 405 17.07 -1.39 -33.22
C VAL A 405 18.49 -0.84 -33.07
N LYS A 406 19.47 -1.36 -33.83
CA LYS A 406 20.86 -0.84 -33.82
C LYS A 406 20.92 0.66 -34.17
N ASP A 407 20.10 1.12 -35.12
CA ASP A 407 20.07 2.52 -35.58
C ASP A 407 19.36 3.42 -34.57
N VAL A 408 18.31 2.92 -33.92
CA VAL A 408 17.67 3.60 -32.77
C VAL A 408 18.64 3.76 -31.62
N LEU A 409 19.39 2.73 -31.27
CA LEU A 409 20.37 2.75 -30.18
C LEU A 409 21.58 3.66 -30.49
N ALA A 410 22.01 3.76 -31.75
CA ALA A 410 23.12 4.62 -32.17
C ALA A 410 22.84 6.12 -31.94
N GLY A 411 21.57 6.53 -31.89
CA GLY A 411 21.16 7.90 -31.59
C GLY A 411 21.11 8.23 -30.08
N LEU A 412 21.45 7.28 -29.20
CA LEU A 412 21.39 7.43 -27.75
C LEU A 412 22.81 7.46 -27.14
N THR A 413 22.95 8.03 -25.95
CA THR A 413 24.17 7.86 -25.17
C THR A 413 24.39 6.38 -24.79
N PRO A 414 25.62 5.94 -24.46
CA PRO A 414 25.89 4.56 -24.05
C PRO A 414 25.00 4.10 -22.89
N GLU A 415 24.74 4.98 -21.93
CA GLU A 415 23.88 4.70 -20.78
C GLU A 415 22.42 4.55 -21.18
N GLN A 416 21.88 5.49 -21.97
CA GLN A 416 20.51 5.43 -22.50
C GLN A 416 20.31 4.18 -23.37
N SER A 417 21.30 3.84 -24.22
CA SER A 417 21.26 2.62 -25.05
C SER A 417 21.17 1.36 -24.19
N ARG A 418 21.96 1.28 -23.11
CA ARG A 418 21.93 0.15 -22.16
C ARG A 418 20.56 0.04 -21.48
N VAL A 419 20.02 1.16 -20.97
CA VAL A 419 18.71 1.22 -20.31
C VAL A 419 17.62 0.78 -21.27
N PHE A 420 17.56 1.37 -22.47
CA PHE A 420 16.51 1.06 -23.44
C PHE A 420 16.60 -0.37 -23.98
N LYS A 421 17.80 -0.86 -24.28
CA LYS A 421 18.02 -2.27 -24.67
C LYS A 421 17.59 -3.25 -23.59
N GLY A 422 17.95 -2.99 -22.33
CA GLY A 422 17.54 -3.79 -21.17
C GLY A 422 16.02 -3.82 -21.03
N TRP A 423 15.37 -2.66 -21.18
CA TRP A 423 13.92 -2.57 -21.15
C TRP A 423 13.26 -3.34 -22.31
N LEU A 424 13.72 -3.20 -23.56
CA LEU A 424 13.20 -3.96 -24.70
C LEU A 424 13.27 -5.48 -24.45
N VAL A 425 14.42 -5.96 -23.98
CA VAL A 425 14.59 -7.38 -23.63
C VAL A 425 13.61 -7.81 -22.54
N SER A 426 13.42 -6.98 -21.52
CA SER A 426 12.44 -7.25 -20.44
C SER A 426 11.00 -7.27 -20.92
N GLN A 427 10.70 -6.62 -22.07
CA GLN A 427 9.39 -6.68 -22.74
C GLN A 427 9.28 -7.83 -23.75
N GLY A 428 10.25 -8.74 -23.79
CA GLY A 428 10.21 -9.90 -24.68
C GLY A 428 10.73 -9.64 -26.10
N TYR A 429 11.36 -8.49 -26.35
CA TYR A 429 12.02 -8.25 -27.63
C TYR A 429 13.15 -9.25 -27.85
N ARG A 430 13.10 -9.92 -29.00
CA ARG A 430 14.16 -10.81 -29.47
C ARG A 430 14.78 -10.20 -30.73
N PRO A 431 16.07 -9.86 -30.73
CA PRO A 431 16.74 -9.43 -31.95
C PRO A 431 16.68 -10.57 -32.98
N SER A 432 16.33 -10.25 -34.23
CA SER A 432 16.44 -11.21 -35.32
C SER A 432 17.87 -11.73 -35.39
N PRO A 433 18.10 -13.04 -35.55
CA PRO A 433 19.45 -13.54 -35.78
C PRO A 433 20.04 -12.82 -36.98
N SER A 434 21.23 -12.24 -36.82
CA SER A 434 21.97 -11.68 -37.95
C SER A 434 22.01 -12.74 -39.06
N PRO A 435 21.70 -12.42 -40.31
CA PRO A 435 21.91 -13.37 -41.41
C PRO A 435 23.37 -13.77 -41.36
N SER A 436 23.64 -15.01 -40.93
CA SER A 436 24.98 -15.58 -40.97
C SER A 436 25.45 -15.43 -42.39
N GLY A 437 26.49 -14.60 -42.59
CA GLY A 437 27.12 -14.47 -43.90
C GLY A 437 27.45 -15.89 -44.39
N ARG A 438 26.78 -16.32 -45.40
CA ARG A 438 27.26 -17.41 -46.24
C ARG A 438 28.50 -16.84 -46.94
N GLY A 439 29.63 -17.04 -46.27
CA GLY A 439 30.92 -16.91 -46.90
C GLY A 439 31.04 -18.06 -47.92
N GLY A 440 31.14 -17.69 -49.16
CA GLY A 440 31.56 -18.58 -50.21
C GLY A 440 33.07 -18.89 -50.10
#